data_7982202affa8b87410516f2658d0014f
#
_entry.id   7982202affa8b87410516f2658d0014f
#
_cell.length_a   1.000
_cell.length_b   1.000
_cell.length_c   1.000
_cell.angle_alpha   90.00
_cell.angle_beta   90.00
_cell.angle_gamma   90.00
#
_symmetry.space_group_name_H-M   'P 1'
#
loop_
_entity.id
_entity.type
_entity.pdbx_description
1 polymer ?
#
loop_
_entity_poly.entity_id
_entity_poly.type
_entity_poly.pdbx_seq_one_letter_code
_entity_poly.pdbx_strand_id
1 'polypeptide(L)'
;MHYSSFTFSLLASTSILLETAQSAYVLADDYSGEAFFQSFEFFTDKDPTNGHVKYETLEQANATSLAGFMDGGNATKAVYMGVDTTSEAPDGRGSVRVSSAKSYQHALVVADIVHMPSVCGMFANPLNTASS
;
A
#
# COMPACT_ATOMS: atom_id res chain seq x y z
N MET A 1 29.89 -20.32 65.54
CA MET A 1 29.12 -19.17 65.07
C MET A 1 29.39 -18.96 63.60
N HIS A 2 28.67 -19.62 62.74
CA HIS A 2 28.79 -19.47 61.28
C HIS A 2 27.38 -19.37 60.69
N TYR A 3 26.90 -18.16 60.54
CA TYR A 3 25.75 -17.83 59.71
C TYR A 3 26.01 -16.54 59.00
N SER A 4 26.53 -16.59 57.81
CA SER A 4 26.47 -15.44 56.87
C SER A 4 27.17 -15.78 55.54
N SER A 5 26.59 -16.67 54.74
CA SER A 5 27.12 -16.84 53.37
C SER A 5 26.11 -17.38 52.37
N PHE A 6 24.82 -17.54 52.75
CA PHE A 6 23.84 -18.20 51.87
C PHE A 6 22.80 -17.27 51.21
N THR A 7 22.77 -15.99 51.52
CA THR A 7 21.75 -15.07 51.00
C THR A 7 22.18 -14.23 49.79
N PHE A 8 23.45 -14.28 49.38
CA PHE A 8 23.90 -13.47 48.25
C PHE A 8 23.84 -14.17 46.89
N SER A 9 23.63 -15.47 46.87
CA SER A 9 23.62 -16.24 45.59
C SER A 9 22.26 -16.32 44.88
N LEU A 10 21.19 -15.90 45.53
CA LEU A 10 19.84 -16.04 44.98
C LEU A 10 19.36 -14.78 44.22
N LEU A 11 20.02 -13.64 44.38
CA LEU A 11 19.66 -12.39 43.67
C LEU A 11 20.38 -12.23 42.31
N ALA A 12 21.38 -13.01 42.02
CA ALA A 12 22.15 -12.90 40.78
C ALA A 12 21.55 -13.72 39.61
N SER A 13 20.59 -14.62 39.87
CA SER A 13 20.06 -15.50 38.84
C SER A 13 18.72 -15.03 38.24
N THR A 14 18.13 -13.93 38.69
CA THR A 14 16.87 -13.40 38.15
C THR A 14 17.04 -12.31 37.08
N SER A 15 18.25 -11.86 36.81
CA SER A 15 18.51 -10.77 35.84
C SER A 15 18.76 -11.25 34.40
N ILE A 16 18.69 -12.54 34.11
CA ILE A 16 19.04 -13.08 32.77
C ILE A 16 17.81 -13.31 31.87
N LEU A 17 16.58 -13.08 32.37
CA LEU A 17 15.37 -13.36 31.59
C LEU A 17 14.59 -12.13 31.12
N LEU A 18 15.20 -10.93 31.10
CA LEU A 18 14.63 -9.84 30.34
C LEU A 18 15.14 -9.92 28.86
N GLU A 19 14.62 -10.87 28.13
CA GLU A 19 14.62 -10.75 26.68
C GLU A 19 13.76 -9.54 26.32
N THR A 20 14.39 -8.44 25.96
CA THR A 20 13.69 -7.32 25.35
C THR A 20 13.18 -7.81 23.99
N ALA A 21 11.88 -8.11 23.90
CA ALA A 21 11.25 -8.36 22.63
C ALA A 21 11.31 -7.06 21.81
N GLN A 22 12.34 -6.93 20.99
CA GLN A 22 12.42 -5.89 19.97
C GLN A 22 11.54 -6.32 18.80
N SER A 23 10.36 -5.76 18.73
CA SER A 23 9.56 -5.83 17.52
C SER A 23 10.13 -4.82 16.52
N ALA A 24 10.81 -5.30 15.49
CA ALA A 24 11.28 -4.49 14.38
C ALA A 24 10.46 -4.80 13.14
N TYR A 25 9.92 -3.77 12.49
CA TYR A 25 9.36 -3.92 11.15
C TYR A 25 10.49 -4.11 10.15
N VAL A 26 10.35 -5.10 9.29
CA VAL A 26 11.28 -5.38 8.20
C VAL A 26 10.56 -5.11 6.90
N LEU A 27 11.24 -4.45 5.95
CA LEU A 27 10.69 -4.25 4.61
C LEU A 27 10.46 -5.61 3.95
N ALA A 28 9.21 -5.91 3.67
CA ALA A 28 8.80 -7.15 3.02
C ALA A 28 8.72 -6.99 1.50
N ASP A 29 8.10 -5.93 1.04
CA ASP A 29 7.95 -5.62 -0.37
C ASP A 29 8.03 -4.10 -0.59
N ASP A 30 8.63 -3.71 -1.72
CA ASP A 30 8.69 -2.33 -2.19
C ASP A 30 7.99 -2.25 -3.55
N TYR A 31 6.93 -1.48 -3.60
CA TYR A 31 6.12 -1.25 -4.81
C TYR A 31 6.37 0.12 -5.43
N SER A 32 7.46 0.77 -5.09
CA SER A 32 7.80 2.07 -5.67
C SER A 32 8.29 1.97 -7.12
N GLY A 33 8.15 3.06 -7.85
CA GLY A 33 8.70 3.22 -9.19
C GLY A 33 8.21 2.16 -10.19
N GLU A 34 9.13 1.65 -10.99
CA GLU A 34 8.80 0.75 -12.12
C GLU A 34 8.23 -0.62 -11.70
N ALA A 35 8.49 -1.06 -10.46
CA ALA A 35 7.98 -2.31 -9.94
C ALA A 35 6.47 -2.30 -9.68
N PHE A 36 5.86 -1.11 -9.56
CA PHE A 36 4.45 -0.98 -9.21
C PHE A 36 3.53 -1.75 -10.16
N PHE A 37 3.50 -1.39 -11.43
CA PHE A 37 2.57 -1.99 -12.40
C PHE A 37 2.85 -3.48 -12.69
N GLN A 38 4.04 -3.98 -12.35
CA GLN A 38 4.36 -5.40 -12.45
C GLN A 38 3.81 -6.22 -11.27
N SER A 39 3.55 -5.56 -10.16
CA SER A 39 3.15 -6.18 -8.89
C SER A 39 1.65 -6.04 -8.60
N PHE A 40 0.93 -5.32 -9.46
CA PHE A 40 -0.50 -5.08 -9.31
C PHE A 40 -1.27 -5.58 -10.52
N GLU A 41 -2.43 -6.16 -10.24
CA GLU A 41 -3.41 -6.58 -11.24
C GLU A 41 -4.46 -5.49 -11.44
N PHE A 42 -4.81 -5.22 -12.69
CA PHE A 42 -5.85 -4.27 -13.05
C PHE A 42 -7.21 -4.96 -13.05
N PHE A 43 -8.12 -4.45 -12.23
CA PHE A 43 -9.50 -4.92 -12.21
C PHE A 43 -10.26 -4.32 -13.39
N THR A 44 -10.90 -5.17 -14.19
CA THR A 44 -11.60 -4.76 -15.43
C THR A 44 -13.07 -5.18 -15.49
N ASP A 45 -13.56 -5.86 -14.44
CA ASP A 45 -14.94 -6.26 -14.36
C ASP A 45 -15.87 -5.09 -13.99
N LYS A 46 -17.17 -5.36 -14.04
CA LYS A 46 -18.17 -4.38 -13.60
C LYS A 46 -17.99 -4.04 -12.13
N ASP A 47 -18.14 -2.76 -11.80
CA ASP A 47 -18.03 -2.31 -10.42
C ASP A 47 -19.04 -3.03 -9.50
N PRO A 48 -18.56 -3.73 -8.44
CA PRO A 48 -19.42 -4.46 -7.52
C PRO A 48 -20.34 -3.53 -6.71
N THR A 49 -20.01 -2.25 -6.60
CA THR A 49 -20.82 -1.24 -5.91
C THR A 49 -21.84 -0.55 -6.84
N ASN A 50 -21.89 -0.95 -8.11
CA ASN A 50 -22.71 -0.33 -9.15
C ASN A 50 -22.44 1.17 -9.36
N GLY A 51 -21.20 1.61 -9.13
CA GLY A 51 -20.75 2.94 -9.48
C GLY A 51 -20.78 3.16 -11.01
N HIS A 52 -20.92 4.42 -11.41
CA HIS A 52 -20.92 4.81 -12.81
C HIS A 52 -19.49 4.97 -13.33
N VAL A 53 -18.75 3.85 -13.35
CA VAL A 53 -17.35 3.77 -13.72
C VAL A 53 -17.13 2.63 -14.71
N LYS A 54 -16.12 2.79 -15.55
CA LYS A 54 -15.60 1.77 -16.44
C LYS A 54 -14.14 1.54 -16.11
N TYR A 55 -13.80 0.38 -15.56
CA TYR A 55 -12.43 0.05 -15.22
C TYR A 55 -11.64 -0.32 -16.47
N GLU A 56 -10.47 0.28 -16.59
CA GLU A 56 -9.59 0.16 -17.76
C GLU A 56 -8.43 -0.80 -17.46
N THR A 57 -8.00 -1.53 -18.50
CA THR A 57 -6.73 -2.29 -18.44
C THR A 57 -5.55 -1.33 -18.33
N LEU A 58 -4.36 -1.85 -17.95
CA LEU A 58 -3.13 -1.04 -17.93
C LEU A 58 -2.85 -0.39 -19.30
N GLU A 59 -3.04 -1.15 -20.38
CA GLU A 59 -2.79 -0.65 -21.75
C GLU A 59 -3.74 0.50 -22.10
N GLN A 60 -5.03 0.33 -21.84
CA GLN A 60 -6.04 1.38 -22.07
C GLN A 60 -5.79 2.59 -21.18
N ALA A 61 -5.55 2.38 -19.89
CA ALA A 61 -5.29 3.44 -18.94
C ALA A 61 -4.02 4.24 -19.30
N ASN A 62 -3.00 3.58 -19.83
CA ASN A 62 -1.79 4.26 -20.31
C ASN A 62 -2.07 5.08 -21.58
N ALA A 63 -2.82 4.52 -22.53
CA ALA A 63 -3.19 5.22 -23.78
C ALA A 63 -4.05 6.47 -23.52
N THR A 64 -4.89 6.43 -22.48
CA THR A 64 -5.76 7.55 -22.06
C THR A 64 -5.16 8.44 -20.97
N SER A 65 -3.90 8.22 -20.61
CA SER A 65 -3.20 8.96 -19.55
C SER A 65 -3.87 8.86 -18.18
N LEU A 66 -4.53 7.74 -17.90
CA LEU A 66 -5.10 7.44 -16.59
C LEU A 66 -4.13 6.69 -15.67
N ALA A 67 -3.14 6.00 -16.20
CA ALA A 67 -2.08 5.37 -15.44
C ALA A 67 -0.75 5.44 -16.18
N GLY A 68 0.35 5.52 -15.45
CA GLY A 68 1.68 5.59 -16.04
C GLY A 68 2.73 6.04 -15.04
N PHE A 69 3.82 6.56 -15.58
CA PHE A 69 4.90 7.12 -14.80
C PHE A 69 5.08 8.60 -15.11
N MET A 70 5.45 9.36 -14.10
CA MET A 70 5.83 10.76 -14.22
C MET A 70 7.18 10.98 -13.52
N ASP A 71 7.84 12.08 -13.87
CA ASP A 71 9.07 12.45 -13.19
C ASP A 71 8.74 12.89 -11.75
N GLY A 72 9.21 12.11 -10.78
CA GLY A 72 8.94 12.33 -9.36
C GLY A 72 9.86 13.36 -8.70
N GLY A 73 10.66 14.10 -9.48
CA GLY A 73 11.77 14.89 -8.92
C GLY A 73 12.91 13.96 -8.47
N ASN A 74 14.05 14.34 -8.09
CA ASN A 74 15.15 13.50 -7.57
C ASN A 74 15.49 12.24 -8.40
N ALA A 75 15.33 12.27 -9.72
CA ALA A 75 15.64 11.18 -10.65
C ALA A 75 14.87 9.86 -10.40
N THR A 76 13.81 9.86 -9.62
CA THR A 76 12.93 8.70 -9.43
C THR A 76 11.66 8.88 -10.25
N LYS A 77 11.17 7.78 -10.84
CA LYS A 77 9.87 7.77 -11.49
C LYS A 77 8.79 7.58 -10.44
N ALA A 78 7.85 8.49 -10.37
CA ALA A 78 6.64 8.36 -9.58
C ALA A 78 5.56 7.61 -10.38
N VAL A 79 4.80 6.78 -9.70
CA VAL A 79 3.60 6.15 -10.28
C VAL A 79 2.49 7.19 -10.34
N TYR A 80 1.84 7.27 -11.47
CA TYR A 80 0.69 8.14 -11.68
C TYR A 80 -0.56 7.28 -11.92
N MET A 81 -1.62 7.61 -11.20
CA MET A 81 -2.98 7.15 -11.48
C MET A 81 -3.91 8.36 -11.40
N GLY A 82 -4.58 8.63 -12.49
CA GLY A 82 -5.42 9.80 -12.67
C GLY A 82 -6.87 9.45 -12.89
N VAL A 83 -7.63 10.49 -13.21
CA VAL A 83 -9.04 10.45 -13.55
C VAL A 83 -9.23 11.08 -14.90
N ASP A 84 -10.12 10.52 -15.69
CA ASP A 84 -10.55 11.14 -16.94
C ASP A 84 -11.24 12.49 -16.66
N THR A 85 -10.63 13.55 -17.13
CA THR A 85 -11.12 14.91 -17.01
C THR A 85 -11.55 15.52 -18.35
N THR A 86 -11.41 14.75 -19.45
CA THR A 86 -11.53 15.27 -20.81
C THR A 86 -12.75 14.77 -21.55
N SER A 87 -13.28 13.60 -21.17
CA SER A 87 -14.41 13.01 -21.89
C SER A 87 -15.74 13.22 -21.18
N GLU A 88 -16.80 13.36 -21.96
CA GLU A 88 -18.15 13.07 -21.49
C GLU A 88 -18.30 11.54 -21.36
N ALA A 89 -18.76 11.04 -20.23
CA ALA A 89 -18.77 9.62 -19.93
C ALA A 89 -20.19 9.10 -19.67
N PRO A 90 -21.06 9.06 -20.68
CA PRO A 90 -22.46 8.63 -20.53
C PRO A 90 -22.57 7.16 -20.06
N ASP A 91 -21.61 6.32 -20.42
CA ASP A 91 -21.58 4.88 -20.10
C ASP A 91 -20.69 4.55 -18.89
N GLY A 92 -20.24 5.55 -18.16
CA GLY A 92 -19.32 5.43 -17.02
C GLY A 92 -17.94 6.00 -17.29
N ARG A 93 -17.39 6.68 -16.28
CA ARG A 93 -16.11 7.34 -16.39
C ARG A 93 -14.96 6.32 -16.36
N GLY A 94 -14.03 6.47 -17.29
CA GLY A 94 -12.76 5.72 -17.30
C GLY A 94 -12.05 5.84 -15.98
N SER A 95 -11.73 4.72 -15.36
CA SER A 95 -11.19 4.66 -14.00
C SER A 95 -10.17 3.54 -13.87
N VAL A 96 -9.29 3.66 -12.90
CA VAL A 96 -8.27 2.66 -12.61
C VAL A 96 -8.52 2.07 -11.23
N ARG A 97 -8.55 0.74 -11.16
CA ARG A 97 -8.57 -0.01 -9.92
C ARG A 97 -7.53 -1.11 -9.99
N VAL A 98 -6.61 -1.12 -9.03
CA VAL A 98 -5.52 -2.10 -8.96
C VAL A 98 -5.57 -2.86 -7.65
N SER A 99 -5.11 -4.10 -7.67
CA SER A 99 -4.97 -4.95 -6.50
C SER A 99 -3.57 -5.55 -6.50
N SER A 100 -2.91 -5.58 -5.36
CA SER A 100 -1.63 -6.27 -5.25
C SER A 100 -1.80 -7.78 -5.47
N ALA A 101 -0.87 -8.39 -6.20
CA ALA A 101 -0.86 -9.84 -6.41
C ALA A 101 -0.66 -10.63 -5.10
N LYS A 102 -0.06 -9.99 -4.10
CA LYS A 102 0.12 -10.55 -2.75
C LYS A 102 -0.92 -9.98 -1.79
N SER A 103 -1.40 -10.80 -0.87
CA SER A 103 -2.20 -10.37 0.28
C SER A 103 -1.36 -10.37 1.55
N TYR A 104 -1.63 -9.43 2.45
CA TYR A 104 -0.89 -9.24 3.68
C TYR A 104 -1.80 -9.35 4.89
N GLN A 105 -1.33 -10.08 5.91
CA GLN A 105 -1.94 -10.12 7.23
C GLN A 105 -0.96 -9.51 8.23
N HIS A 106 -1.43 -8.62 9.10
CA HIS A 106 -0.63 -7.97 10.13
C HIS A 106 0.61 -7.23 9.56
N ALA A 107 0.42 -6.40 8.56
CA ALA A 107 1.46 -5.60 7.94
C ALA A 107 1.27 -4.11 8.20
N LEU A 108 2.37 -3.37 8.21
CA LEU A 108 2.38 -1.92 8.09
C LEU A 108 2.53 -1.57 6.61
N VAL A 109 1.55 -0.87 6.07
CA VAL A 109 1.60 -0.34 4.70
C VAL A 109 1.91 1.15 4.77
N VAL A 110 2.95 1.58 4.07
CA VAL A 110 3.34 2.99 3.95
C VAL A 110 3.09 3.42 2.52
N ALA A 111 2.24 4.43 2.33
CA ALA A 111 2.00 5.04 1.04
C ALA A 111 2.50 6.50 1.07
N ASP A 112 3.45 6.81 0.18
CA ASP A 112 3.92 8.18 -0.05
C ASP A 112 3.15 8.75 -1.24
N ILE A 113 2.21 9.64 -0.96
CA ILE A 113 1.28 10.20 -1.95
C ILE A 113 1.58 11.69 -2.11
N VAL A 114 2.26 12.02 -3.20
CA VAL A 114 2.68 13.40 -3.50
C VAL A 114 1.48 14.29 -3.85
N HIS A 115 0.49 13.74 -4.55
CA HIS A 115 -0.70 14.48 -4.97
C HIS A 115 -1.94 13.60 -5.00
N MET A 116 -3.02 14.07 -4.40
CA MET A 116 -4.34 13.46 -4.48
C MET A 116 -5.27 14.37 -5.30
N PRO A 117 -6.06 13.81 -6.21
CA PRO A 117 -7.04 14.61 -6.91
C PRO A 117 -8.11 15.16 -5.95
N SER A 118 -8.41 16.46 -6.07
CA SER A 118 -9.35 17.18 -5.21
C SER A 118 -10.47 17.82 -6.02
N VAL A 119 -11.33 17.00 -6.62
CA VAL A 119 -12.51 17.50 -7.37
C VAL A 119 -13.80 16.83 -6.88
N CYS A 120 -14.91 17.53 -7.01
CA CYS A 120 -16.22 17.00 -6.64
C CYS A 120 -16.57 15.75 -7.47
N GLY A 121 -17.12 14.74 -6.80
CA GLY A 121 -17.55 13.50 -7.45
C GLY A 121 -16.44 12.48 -7.69
N MET A 122 -15.23 12.73 -7.21
CA MET A 122 -14.16 11.75 -7.23
C MET A 122 -13.97 11.07 -5.89
N PHE A 123 -13.73 9.80 -5.96
CA PHE A 123 -13.35 8.99 -4.81
C PHE A 123 -12.03 8.27 -5.12
N ALA A 124 -10.95 8.70 -4.49
CA ALA A 124 -9.68 8.01 -4.53
C ALA A 124 -9.49 7.28 -3.21
N ASN A 125 -9.54 5.96 -3.24
CA ASN A 125 -9.27 5.12 -2.07
C ASN A 125 -7.96 4.37 -2.28
N PRO A 126 -6.88 4.77 -1.63
CA PRO A 126 -5.59 4.12 -1.79
C PRO A 126 -5.49 2.75 -1.11
N LEU A 127 -6.38 2.44 -0.17
CA LEU A 127 -6.35 1.18 0.57
C LEU A 127 -7.73 0.55 0.62
N ASN A 128 -7.92 -0.50 -0.15
CA ASN A 128 -9.07 -1.37 -0.02
C ASN A 128 -8.56 -2.72 0.51
N THR A 129 -8.77 -2.97 1.80
CA THR A 129 -8.51 -4.28 2.37
C THR A 129 -9.64 -5.21 1.95
N ALA A 130 -9.36 -6.18 1.11
CA ALA A 130 -10.28 -7.26 0.85
C ALA A 130 -10.50 -8.01 2.17
N SER A 131 -11.69 -7.90 2.75
CA SER A 131 -12.12 -8.80 3.81
C SER A 131 -12.39 -10.16 3.19
N SER A 132 -11.61 -11.14 3.55
CA SER A 132 -11.90 -12.56 3.30
C SER A 132 -13.10 -13.00 4.12
#